data_76fd768236ce19ad42c682602378aeea
#
_entry.id   76fd768236ce19ad42c682602378aeea
#
_cell.length_a   1.000
_cell.length_b   1.000
_cell.length_c   1.000
_cell.angle_alpha   90.00
_cell.angle_beta   90.00
_cell.angle_gamma   90.00
#
_symmetry.space_group_name_H-M   'P 1'
#
loop_
_entity.id
_entity.type
_entity.pdbx_description
1 polymer ?
#
loop_
_entity_poly.entity_id
_entity_poly.type
_entity_poly.pdbx_seq_one_letter_code
_entity_poly.pdbx_strand_id
1 'polypeptide(L)'
;MDEKDEIATISDYKSINALLMKFIDALHYEKMECPIWQPYLSTHLLKFSLHNSSLIKEFEGVIFNKTIDNTEQKTYNISALYLLSRATIETFLLIRYLYFNNKDESQGIFRYFLYELGGLKTRQNYIAINSESIAKKESEKKQLKNLKMELN
;
A
#
# COMPACT_ATOMS: atom_id res chain seq x y z
N MET A 1 -26.04 29.99 -8.76
CA MET A 1 -24.83 29.85 -7.91
C MET A 1 -24.04 28.75 -8.58
N ASP A 2 -23.15 29.15 -9.51
CA ASP A 2 -22.33 28.21 -10.26
C ASP A 2 -21.26 27.67 -9.28
N GLU A 3 -21.49 26.47 -8.73
CA GLU A 3 -20.41 25.66 -8.15
C GLU A 3 -19.44 25.36 -9.30
N LYS A 4 -18.38 26.14 -9.40
CA LYS A 4 -17.21 25.71 -10.14
C LYS A 4 -16.69 24.49 -9.41
N ASP A 5 -16.90 23.31 -9.98
CA ASP A 5 -16.22 22.10 -9.56
C ASP A 5 -14.71 22.40 -9.59
N GLU A 6 -14.13 22.66 -8.42
CA GLU A 6 -12.69 22.86 -8.27
C GLU A 6 -12.03 21.52 -8.58
N ILE A 7 -11.47 21.44 -9.79
CA ILE A 7 -10.72 20.25 -10.21
C ILE A 7 -9.46 20.16 -9.33
N ALA A 8 -9.37 19.11 -8.53
CA ALA A 8 -8.19 18.83 -7.70
C ALA A 8 -6.92 18.82 -8.57
N THR A 9 -5.94 19.59 -8.15
CA THR A 9 -4.66 19.74 -8.87
C THR A 9 -3.61 18.74 -8.36
N ILE A 10 -2.53 18.56 -9.13
CA ILE A 10 -1.35 17.79 -8.67
C ILE A 10 -0.78 18.40 -7.39
N SER A 11 -0.87 19.73 -7.22
CA SER A 11 -0.43 20.42 -6.00
C SER A 11 -1.23 19.98 -4.76
N ASP A 12 -2.55 19.87 -4.91
CA ASP A 12 -3.43 19.41 -3.83
C ASP A 12 -3.11 17.97 -3.46
N TYR A 13 -2.90 17.13 -4.46
CA TYR A 13 -2.51 15.74 -4.25
C TYR A 13 -1.16 15.60 -3.52
N LYS A 14 -0.15 16.42 -3.88
CA LYS A 14 1.13 16.50 -3.16
C LYS A 14 0.95 16.92 -1.71
N SER A 15 0.11 17.91 -1.47
CA SER A 15 -0.17 18.43 -0.13
C SER A 15 -0.84 17.39 0.76
N ILE A 16 -1.83 16.66 0.22
CA ILE A 16 -2.52 15.56 0.91
C ILE A 16 -1.54 14.43 1.23
N ASN A 17 -0.68 14.05 0.27
CA ASN A 17 0.31 12.99 0.52
C ASN A 17 1.37 13.40 1.55
N ALA A 18 1.79 14.67 1.57
CA ALA A 18 2.69 15.20 2.59
C ALA A 18 2.05 15.19 3.99
N LEU A 19 0.74 15.51 4.09
CA LEU A 19 -0.01 15.40 5.34
C LEU A 19 -0.12 13.94 5.82
N LEU A 20 -0.36 13.01 4.90
CA LEU A 20 -0.38 11.58 5.20
C LEU A 20 0.95 11.10 5.76
N MET A 21 2.09 11.53 5.18
CA MET A 21 3.42 11.19 5.70
C MET A 21 3.64 11.69 7.13
N LYS A 22 3.25 12.93 7.43
CA LYS A 22 3.32 13.45 8.81
C LYS A 22 2.47 12.64 9.79
N PHE A 23 1.29 12.19 9.37
CA PHE A 23 0.43 11.34 10.17
C PHE A 23 1.07 9.95 10.43
N ILE A 24 1.71 9.35 9.41
CA ILE A 24 2.43 8.08 9.55
C ILE A 24 3.59 8.24 10.54
N ASP A 25 4.36 9.32 10.44
CA ASP A 25 5.45 9.61 11.37
C ASP A 25 4.93 9.74 12.81
N ALA A 26 3.83 10.46 13.02
CA ALA A 26 3.21 10.59 14.34
C ALA A 26 2.78 9.22 14.90
N LEU A 27 2.13 8.38 14.09
CA LEU A 27 1.74 7.02 14.50
C LEU A 27 2.95 6.13 14.86
N HIS A 28 4.09 6.36 14.21
CA HIS A 28 5.30 5.58 14.46
C HIS A 28 6.00 5.99 15.77
N TYR A 29 5.97 7.29 16.11
CA TYR A 29 6.60 7.82 17.32
C TYR A 29 5.73 7.66 18.57
N GLU A 30 4.42 7.71 18.44
CA GLU A 30 3.51 7.45 19.55
C GLU A 30 3.37 5.95 19.74
N LYS A 31 3.92 5.44 20.86
CA LYS A 31 3.67 4.05 21.31
C LYS A 31 2.21 3.94 21.78
N MET A 32 1.28 3.96 20.86
CA MET A 32 -0.12 3.72 21.19
C MET A 32 -0.33 2.24 21.50
N GLU A 33 -0.96 1.94 22.63
CA GLU A 33 -1.55 0.63 22.85
C GLU A 33 -2.67 0.44 21.83
N CYS A 34 -2.42 -0.38 20.83
CA CYS A 34 -3.37 -0.63 19.76
C CYS A 34 -3.74 -2.13 19.73
N PRO A 35 -4.96 -2.47 19.29
CA PRO A 35 -5.38 -3.87 19.11
C PRO A 35 -4.41 -4.64 18.20
N ILE A 36 -4.31 -5.95 18.41
CA ILE A 36 -3.36 -6.86 17.71
C ILE A 36 -3.41 -6.71 16.18
N TRP A 37 -4.55 -6.35 15.62
CA TRP A 37 -4.75 -6.19 14.17
C TRP A 37 -4.33 -4.81 13.62
N GLN A 38 -4.05 -3.82 14.48
CA GLN A 38 -3.64 -2.47 14.05
C GLN A 38 -2.14 -2.23 13.82
N PRO A 39 -1.18 -3.02 14.35
CA PRO A 39 0.27 -2.72 14.24
C PRO A 39 0.75 -2.51 12.81
N TYR A 40 0.09 -3.11 11.83
CA TYR A 40 0.46 -3.00 10.40
C TYR A 40 -0.21 -1.83 9.68
N LEU A 41 -1.06 -1.05 10.34
CA LEU A 41 -1.71 0.11 9.73
C LEU A 41 -0.67 1.11 9.20
N SER A 42 0.34 1.46 10.01
CA SER A 42 1.42 2.36 9.60
C SER A 42 2.17 1.84 8.37
N THR A 43 2.43 0.53 8.31
CA THR A 43 3.09 -0.11 7.15
C THR A 43 2.23 -0.02 5.88
N HIS A 44 0.92 -0.26 5.98
CA HIS A 44 0.02 -0.14 4.84
C HIS A 44 -0.17 1.31 4.40
N LEU A 45 -0.25 2.25 5.34
CA LEU A 45 -0.30 3.68 5.04
C LEU A 45 1.00 4.17 4.38
N LEU A 46 2.16 3.70 4.87
CA LEU A 46 3.45 4.00 4.23
C LEU A 46 3.49 3.48 2.80
N LYS A 47 3.08 2.23 2.57
CA LYS A 47 2.99 1.66 1.23
C LYS A 47 2.07 2.49 0.33
N PHE A 48 0.92 2.90 0.82
CA PHE A 48 -0.02 3.75 0.09
C PHE A 48 0.61 5.10 -0.27
N SER A 49 1.29 5.76 0.68
CA SER A 49 1.97 7.04 0.44
C SER A 49 3.12 6.91 -0.57
N LEU A 50 3.88 5.81 -0.54
CA LEU A 50 4.93 5.54 -1.53
C LEU A 50 4.36 5.33 -2.94
N HIS A 51 3.23 4.62 -3.08
CA HIS A 51 2.54 4.50 -4.37
C HIS A 51 2.08 5.88 -4.89
N ASN A 52 1.50 6.71 -4.02
CA ASN A 52 1.09 8.07 -4.35
C ASN A 52 2.29 8.92 -4.79
N SER A 53 3.41 8.85 -4.07
CA SER A 53 4.63 9.59 -4.42
C SER A 53 5.20 9.17 -5.77
N SER A 54 5.18 7.88 -6.07
CA SER A 54 5.60 7.35 -7.37
C SER A 54 4.66 7.79 -8.49
N LEU A 55 3.35 7.78 -8.24
CA LEU A 55 2.34 8.24 -9.18
C LEU A 55 2.51 9.72 -9.52
N ILE A 56 2.77 10.57 -8.51
CA ILE A 56 3.05 12.01 -8.71
C ILE A 56 4.27 12.20 -9.62
N LYS A 57 5.35 11.45 -9.40
CA LYS A 57 6.55 11.52 -10.23
C LYS A 57 6.29 11.13 -11.69
N GLU A 58 5.50 10.09 -11.92
CA GLU A 58 5.14 9.67 -13.28
C GLU A 58 4.26 10.72 -13.98
N PHE A 59 3.39 11.44 -13.25
CA PHE A 59 2.62 12.57 -13.77
C PHE A 59 3.49 13.79 -14.11
N GLU A 60 4.65 13.95 -13.47
CA GLU A 60 5.60 15.00 -13.83
C GLU A 60 6.25 14.72 -15.20
N GLY A 61 6.31 13.45 -15.59
CA GLY A 61 6.88 13.01 -16.86
C GLY A 61 8.41 13.13 -16.91
N VAL A 62 8.98 12.64 -17.98
CA VAL A 62 10.43 12.68 -18.25
C VAL A 62 10.70 13.60 -19.44
N ILE A 63 11.68 14.48 -19.29
CA ILE A 63 12.11 15.38 -20.36
C ILE A 63 13.27 14.70 -21.11
N PHE A 64 13.13 14.55 -22.41
CA PHE A 64 14.15 14.07 -23.32
C PHE A 64 14.60 15.18 -24.26
N ASN A 65 15.92 15.31 -24.44
CA ASN A 65 16.48 16.15 -25.47
C ASN A 65 16.54 15.35 -26.77
N LYS A 66 15.82 15.78 -27.79
CA LYS A 66 15.93 15.18 -29.10
C LYS A 66 17.29 15.50 -29.73
N THR A 67 18.03 14.48 -30.13
CA THR A 67 19.37 14.59 -30.68
C THR A 67 19.40 15.27 -32.06
N ILE A 68 18.24 15.29 -32.78
CA ILE A 68 18.18 15.78 -34.18
C ILE A 68 17.99 17.30 -34.22
N ASP A 69 17.22 17.87 -33.33
CA ASP A 69 16.82 19.30 -33.37
C ASP A 69 17.11 20.05 -32.06
N ASN A 70 17.73 19.41 -31.09
CA ASN A 70 18.01 19.93 -29.75
C ASN A 70 16.75 20.45 -29.02
N THR A 71 15.56 19.96 -29.37
CA THR A 71 14.31 20.35 -28.71
C THR A 71 14.03 19.43 -27.52
N GLU A 72 13.50 20.01 -26.44
CA GLU A 72 13.02 19.25 -25.28
C GLU A 72 11.63 18.66 -25.58
N GLN A 73 11.49 17.36 -25.34
CA GLN A 73 10.21 16.68 -25.44
C GLN A 73 9.86 16.05 -24.09
N LYS A 74 8.70 16.44 -23.57
CA LYS A 74 8.14 15.81 -22.37
C LYS A 74 7.36 14.56 -22.75
N THR A 75 7.68 13.44 -22.08
CA THR A 75 7.06 12.13 -22.33
C THR A 75 6.55 11.54 -21.03
N TYR A 76 5.43 10.83 -21.08
CA TYR A 76 4.81 10.17 -19.96
C TYR A 76 4.80 8.66 -20.14
N ASN A 77 5.11 7.92 -19.08
CA ASN A 77 4.98 6.47 -19.08
C ASN A 77 3.55 6.05 -18.73
N ILE A 78 2.69 5.99 -19.73
CA ILE A 78 1.25 5.65 -19.56
C ILE A 78 1.06 4.29 -18.87
N SER A 79 1.89 3.29 -19.19
CA SER A 79 1.82 1.97 -18.58
C SER A 79 2.15 2.02 -17.09
N ALA A 80 3.18 2.77 -16.69
CA ALA A 80 3.53 2.96 -15.29
C ALA A 80 2.43 3.71 -14.54
N LEU A 81 1.87 4.78 -15.13
CA LEU A 81 0.73 5.51 -14.56
C LEU A 81 -0.45 4.58 -14.31
N TYR A 82 -0.82 3.74 -15.26
CA TYR A 82 -1.92 2.79 -15.09
C TYR A 82 -1.65 1.78 -13.97
N LEU A 83 -0.47 1.17 -13.95
CA LEU A 83 -0.10 0.18 -12.92
C LEU A 83 -0.03 0.79 -11.52
N LEU A 84 0.55 1.98 -11.40
CA LEU A 84 0.64 2.69 -10.11
C LEU A 84 -0.75 3.16 -9.62
N SER A 85 -1.60 3.67 -10.50
CA SER A 85 -2.97 4.04 -10.16
C SER A 85 -3.75 2.83 -9.63
N ARG A 86 -3.66 1.70 -10.31
CA ARG A 86 -4.28 0.45 -9.87
C ARG A 86 -3.74 0.01 -8.50
N ALA A 87 -2.41 -0.02 -8.31
CA ALA A 87 -1.79 -0.41 -7.06
C ALA A 87 -2.18 0.53 -5.90
N THR A 88 -2.32 1.82 -6.18
CA THR A 88 -2.78 2.83 -5.21
C THR A 88 -4.22 2.55 -4.78
N ILE A 89 -5.13 2.33 -5.73
CA ILE A 89 -6.53 2.01 -5.45
C ILE A 89 -6.66 0.70 -4.67
N GLU A 90 -5.97 -0.37 -5.09
CA GLU A 90 -5.99 -1.66 -4.40
C GLU A 90 -5.48 -1.52 -2.95
N THR A 91 -4.41 -0.75 -2.74
CA THR A 91 -3.87 -0.50 -1.37
C THR A 91 -4.85 0.30 -0.53
N PHE A 92 -5.50 1.33 -1.09
CA PHE A 92 -6.54 2.10 -0.40
C PHE A 92 -7.73 1.22 0.01
N LEU A 93 -8.23 0.40 -0.91
CA LEU A 93 -9.34 -0.51 -0.64
C LEU A 93 -8.99 -1.53 0.44
N LEU A 94 -7.75 -2.04 0.44
CA LEU A 94 -7.24 -2.94 1.47
C LEU A 94 -7.23 -2.26 2.84
N ILE A 95 -6.69 -1.05 2.94
CA ILE A 95 -6.66 -0.26 4.18
C ILE A 95 -8.08 -0.04 4.69
N ARG A 96 -8.99 0.39 3.81
CA ARG A 96 -10.39 0.61 4.15
C ARG A 96 -11.07 -0.66 4.65
N TYR A 97 -10.81 -1.79 4.01
CA TYR A 97 -11.38 -3.08 4.39
C TYR A 97 -10.87 -3.55 5.75
N LEU A 98 -9.55 -3.45 6.00
CA LEU A 98 -8.95 -3.97 7.21
C LEU A 98 -9.19 -3.09 8.44
N TYR A 99 -9.15 -1.76 8.27
CA TYR A 99 -9.05 -0.86 9.43
C TYR A 99 -10.26 0.07 9.64
N PHE A 100 -11.00 0.42 8.59
CA PHE A 100 -12.03 1.46 8.71
C PHE A 100 -13.47 0.96 8.61
N ASN A 101 -13.73 -0.15 7.94
CA ASN A 101 -15.09 -0.64 7.72
C ASN A 101 -15.51 -1.75 8.71
N ASN A 102 -14.90 -1.80 9.89
CA ASN A 102 -15.22 -2.80 10.91
C ASN A 102 -16.41 -2.34 11.74
N LYS A 103 -17.38 -3.23 11.97
CA LYS A 103 -18.54 -2.97 12.85
C LYS A 103 -18.13 -3.04 14.32
N ASP A 104 -17.19 -3.92 14.62
CA ASP A 104 -16.66 -4.18 15.96
C ASP A 104 -15.21 -4.70 15.84
N GLU A 105 -14.56 -4.86 16.99
CA GLU A 105 -13.19 -5.33 17.09
C GLU A 105 -13.02 -6.77 16.58
N SER A 106 -13.98 -7.64 16.87
CA SER A 106 -13.95 -9.06 16.44
C SER A 106 -13.92 -9.17 14.90
N GLN A 107 -14.69 -8.33 14.22
CA GLN A 107 -14.66 -8.27 12.76
C GLN A 107 -13.31 -7.77 12.23
N GLY A 108 -12.69 -6.80 12.91
CA GLY A 108 -11.34 -6.30 12.56
C GLY A 108 -10.29 -7.41 12.68
N ILE A 109 -10.30 -8.13 13.79
CA ILE A 109 -9.41 -9.28 14.05
C ILE A 109 -9.62 -10.37 12.99
N PHE A 110 -10.87 -10.74 12.71
CA PHE A 110 -11.20 -11.77 11.71
C PHE A 110 -10.69 -11.39 10.31
N ARG A 111 -10.93 -10.16 9.85
CA ARG A 111 -10.46 -9.69 8.55
C ARG A 111 -8.94 -9.67 8.46
N TYR A 112 -8.28 -9.25 9.54
CA TYR A 112 -6.83 -9.23 9.62
C TYR A 112 -6.25 -10.65 9.50
N PHE A 113 -6.79 -11.63 10.24
CA PHE A 113 -6.36 -13.02 10.13
C PHE A 113 -6.62 -13.63 8.76
N LEU A 114 -7.74 -13.31 8.12
CA LEU A 114 -7.99 -13.73 6.74
C LEU A 114 -6.96 -13.15 5.77
N TYR A 115 -6.58 -11.90 5.94
CA TYR A 115 -5.55 -11.24 5.14
C TYR A 115 -4.18 -11.91 5.33
N GLU A 116 -3.77 -12.15 6.58
CA GLU A 116 -2.53 -12.86 6.88
C GLU A 116 -2.52 -14.29 6.34
N LEU A 117 -3.61 -15.02 6.54
CA LEU A 117 -3.80 -16.38 6.02
C LEU A 117 -3.63 -16.42 4.49
N GLY A 118 -4.25 -15.48 3.79
CA GLY A 118 -4.12 -15.32 2.34
C GLY A 118 -2.68 -15.06 1.90
N GLY A 119 -1.99 -14.17 2.59
CA GLY A 119 -0.58 -13.86 2.35
C GLY A 119 0.34 -15.05 2.59
N LEU A 120 0.18 -15.74 3.71
CA LEU A 120 0.95 -16.95 4.03
C LEU A 120 0.69 -18.07 3.02
N LYS A 121 -0.57 -18.30 2.64
CA LYS A 121 -0.93 -19.31 1.65
C LYS A 121 -0.30 -19.01 0.28
N THR A 122 -0.29 -17.77 -0.14
CA THR A 122 0.34 -17.34 -1.40
C THR A 122 1.85 -17.58 -1.36
N ARG A 123 2.52 -17.22 -0.26
CA ARG A 123 3.97 -17.43 -0.10
C ARG A 123 4.36 -18.91 -0.08
N GLN A 124 3.49 -19.82 0.35
CA GLN A 124 3.76 -21.27 0.28
C GLN A 124 3.88 -21.80 -1.17
N ASN A 125 3.35 -21.09 -2.16
CA ASN A 125 3.46 -21.46 -3.57
C ASN A 125 4.82 -21.07 -4.18
N TYR A 126 5.62 -20.21 -3.52
CA TYR A 126 6.94 -19.85 -4.03
C TYR A 126 7.95 -20.98 -3.85
N ILE A 127 8.85 -21.12 -4.84
CA ILE A 127 9.94 -22.11 -4.78
C ILE A 127 11.03 -21.57 -3.84
N ALA A 128 11.38 -22.37 -2.82
CA ALA A 128 12.49 -22.05 -1.94
C ALA A 128 13.82 -22.45 -2.63
N ILE A 129 14.76 -21.50 -2.73
CA ILE A 129 16.00 -21.67 -3.54
C ILE A 129 17.21 -21.97 -2.65
N ASN A 130 17.19 -21.54 -1.39
CA ASN A 130 18.30 -21.70 -0.44
C ASN A 130 17.80 -22.15 0.96
N SER A 131 18.75 -22.51 1.83
CA SER A 131 18.45 -22.99 3.18
C SER A 131 17.63 -22.00 4.01
N GLU A 132 17.90 -20.70 3.89
CA GLU A 132 17.17 -19.64 4.60
C GLU A 132 15.71 -19.56 4.14
N SER A 133 15.46 -19.59 2.82
CA SER A 133 14.11 -19.59 2.27
C SER A 133 13.32 -20.86 2.59
N ILE A 134 13.99 -22.01 2.73
CA ILE A 134 13.39 -23.27 3.19
C ILE A 134 12.95 -23.14 4.65
N ALA A 135 13.86 -22.69 5.54
CA ALA A 135 13.56 -22.51 6.96
C ALA A 135 12.42 -21.50 7.18
N LYS A 136 12.41 -20.39 6.44
CA LYS A 136 11.33 -19.41 6.46
C LYS A 136 10.01 -20.03 6.03
N LYS A 137 10.00 -20.79 4.95
CA LYS A 137 8.80 -21.48 4.43
C LYS A 137 8.23 -22.46 5.45
N GLU A 138 9.06 -23.20 6.16
CA GLU A 138 8.62 -24.11 7.23
C GLU A 138 8.05 -23.37 8.43
N SER A 139 8.68 -22.26 8.84
CA SER A 139 8.16 -21.38 9.90
C SER A 139 6.78 -20.83 9.54
N GLU A 140 6.62 -20.31 8.31
CA GLU A 140 5.34 -19.80 7.81
C GLU A 140 4.27 -20.90 7.72
N LYS A 141 4.66 -22.14 7.42
CA LYS A 141 3.74 -23.28 7.41
C LYS A 141 3.21 -23.60 8.81
N LYS A 142 4.03 -23.44 9.85
CA LYS A 142 3.59 -23.57 11.26
C LYS A 142 2.62 -22.45 11.63
N GLN A 143 2.93 -21.20 11.28
CA GLN A 143 2.03 -20.06 11.49
C GLN A 143 0.69 -20.27 10.81
N LEU A 144 0.69 -20.73 9.55
CA LEU A 144 -0.53 -21.04 8.80
C LEU A 144 -1.41 -22.07 9.52
N LYS A 145 -0.81 -23.09 10.15
CA LYS A 145 -1.53 -24.10 10.93
C LYS A 145 -2.16 -23.49 12.17
N ASN A 146 -1.43 -22.64 12.89
CA ASN A 146 -1.93 -21.98 14.10
C ASN A 146 -3.10 -21.05 13.79
N LEU A 147 -2.96 -20.18 12.77
CA LEU A 147 -4.02 -19.27 12.34
C LEU A 147 -5.31 -20.00 11.92
N LYS A 148 -5.18 -21.17 11.28
CA LYS A 148 -6.35 -22.00 10.95
C LYS A 148 -7.06 -22.56 12.17
N MET A 149 -6.35 -22.81 13.26
CA MET A 149 -6.95 -23.29 14.52
C MET A 149 -7.66 -22.14 15.27
N GLU A 150 -7.18 -20.91 15.15
CA GLU A 150 -7.80 -19.75 15.78
C GLU A 150 -9.07 -19.28 15.05
N LEU A 151 -9.22 -19.62 13.76
CA LEU A 151 -10.38 -19.27 12.93
C LEU A 151 -11.53 -20.30 12.99
N ASN A 152 -11.32 -21.48 13.59
CA ASN A 152 -12.35 -22.52 13.82
C ASN A 152 -12.90 -22.45 15.23
#